data_3a13e055c370e217414b73d765990393
#
_entry.id   3a13e055c370e217414b73d765990393
#
_cell.length_a   1.000
_cell.length_b   1.000
_cell.length_c   1.000
_cell.angle_alpha   90.00
_cell.angle_beta   90.00
_cell.angle_gamma   90.00
#
_symmetry.space_group_name_H-M   'P 1'
#
loop_
_entity.id
_entity.type
_entity.pdbx_description
1 polymer ?
#
loop_
_entity_poly.entity_id
_entity_poly.type
_entity_poly.pdbx_seq_one_letter_code
_entity_poly.pdbx_strand_id
1 'polypeptide(L)'
;AFVWLPETGVSPAQIVDAVAHGLARYLLGANPFDVGSLRARMDANVARSEVAKGLLDMACYDLAGRIAGRSACELMGGRGADELPLAALIPLDDADSMTTMALAFQRSGTRTFRLKLGTGLEADRRVVAQAREALGPEARLRVDYNQAYAVDEAVRAIEAITRFGID
;
A
#
# COMPACT_ATOMS: atom_id res chain seq x y z
N ALA A 1 -9.58 -2.98 -9.10
CA ALA A 1 -8.55 -2.13 -8.49
C ALA A 1 -9.21 -1.15 -7.53
N PHE A 2 -8.63 -0.97 -6.37
CA PHE A 2 -9.04 0.06 -5.41
C PHE A 2 -8.28 1.35 -5.71
N VAL A 3 -9.01 2.45 -5.85
CA VAL A 3 -8.41 3.77 -6.10
C VAL A 3 -8.77 4.69 -4.95
N TRP A 4 -7.74 5.19 -4.28
CA TRP A 4 -7.88 6.19 -3.23
C TRP A 4 -7.66 7.58 -3.81
N LEU A 5 -8.75 8.24 -4.19
CA LEU A 5 -8.71 9.55 -4.86
C LEU A 5 -7.86 10.61 -4.13
N PRO A 6 -7.94 10.76 -2.78
CA PRO A 6 -7.12 11.74 -2.07
C PRO A 6 -5.61 11.55 -2.25
N GLU A 7 -5.13 10.32 -2.40
CA GLU A 7 -3.70 10.02 -2.56
C GLU A 7 -3.26 10.00 -4.02
N THR A 8 -4.09 9.44 -4.90
CA THR A 8 -3.74 9.23 -6.31
C THR A 8 -4.10 10.41 -7.20
N GLY A 9 -5.04 11.25 -6.78
CA GLY A 9 -5.55 12.38 -7.57
C GLY A 9 -6.35 11.98 -8.82
N VAL A 10 -6.70 10.69 -8.95
CA VAL A 10 -7.45 10.18 -10.12
C VAL A 10 -8.69 9.40 -9.71
N SER A 11 -9.79 9.63 -10.43
CA SER A 11 -11.03 8.89 -10.24
C SER A 11 -11.04 7.57 -11.02
N PRO A 12 -11.90 6.60 -10.66
CA PRO A 12 -12.09 5.38 -11.45
C PRO A 12 -12.44 5.65 -12.91
N ALA A 13 -13.25 6.67 -13.19
CA ALA A 13 -13.61 7.06 -14.56
C ALA A 13 -12.40 7.51 -15.38
N GLN A 14 -11.51 8.31 -14.77
CA GLN A 14 -10.27 8.74 -15.41
C GLN A 14 -9.33 7.59 -15.70
N ILE A 15 -9.29 6.56 -14.83
CA ILE A 15 -8.49 5.35 -15.08
C ILE A 15 -9.05 4.57 -16.26
N VAL A 16 -10.37 4.38 -16.31
CA VAL A 16 -11.04 3.69 -17.44
C VAL A 16 -10.77 4.43 -18.75
N ASP A 17 -10.86 5.75 -18.75
CA ASP A 17 -10.58 6.59 -19.91
C ASP A 17 -9.11 6.46 -20.36
N ALA A 18 -8.17 6.57 -19.43
CA ALA A 18 -6.75 6.41 -19.71
C ALA A 18 -6.43 5.02 -20.30
N VAL A 19 -7.06 3.96 -19.80
CA VAL A 19 -6.92 2.61 -20.34
C VAL A 19 -7.50 2.53 -21.73
N ALA A 20 -8.77 2.90 -21.93
CA ALA A 20 -9.50 2.68 -23.18
C ALA A 20 -8.95 3.53 -24.34
N HIS A 21 -8.66 4.81 -24.09
CA HIS A 21 -8.29 5.76 -25.15
C HIS A 21 -6.81 6.07 -25.23
N GLY A 22 -6.05 5.87 -24.13
CA GLY A 22 -4.63 6.16 -24.06
C GLY A 22 -3.73 4.92 -24.20
N LEU A 23 -3.92 3.92 -23.35
CA LEU A 23 -2.97 2.84 -23.14
C LEU A 23 -3.27 1.56 -23.92
N ALA A 24 -4.55 1.23 -24.16
CA ALA A 24 -4.94 -0.04 -24.80
C ALA A 24 -4.25 -0.31 -26.13
N ARG A 25 -4.03 0.73 -26.94
CA ARG A 25 -3.35 0.62 -28.25
C ARG A 25 -1.95 0.03 -28.18
N TYR A 26 -1.28 0.11 -27.01
CA TYR A 26 0.08 -0.40 -26.84
C TYR A 26 0.11 -1.87 -26.38
N LEU A 27 -1.03 -2.42 -25.98
CA LEU A 27 -1.16 -3.77 -25.46
C LEU A 27 -1.95 -4.70 -26.38
N LEU A 28 -2.97 -4.17 -27.08
CA LEU A 28 -3.79 -5.00 -27.97
C LEU A 28 -2.94 -5.63 -29.06
N GLY A 29 -2.99 -6.97 -29.16
CA GLY A 29 -2.19 -7.75 -30.12
C GLY A 29 -0.72 -7.94 -29.74
N ALA A 30 -0.28 -7.40 -28.60
CA ALA A 30 1.08 -7.60 -28.12
C ALA A 30 1.24 -8.93 -27.36
N ASN A 31 2.47 -9.40 -27.24
CA ASN A 31 2.80 -10.59 -26.47
C ASN A 31 2.76 -10.29 -24.95
N PRO A 32 1.88 -10.91 -24.14
CA PRO A 32 1.75 -10.63 -22.73
C PRO A 32 2.97 -11.07 -21.91
N PHE A 33 3.88 -11.87 -22.45
CA PHE A 33 5.12 -12.24 -21.77
C PHE A 33 6.18 -11.12 -21.78
N ASP A 34 6.04 -10.13 -22.65
CA ASP A 34 6.99 -9.03 -22.78
C ASP A 34 6.61 -7.84 -21.86
N VAL A 35 6.23 -8.14 -20.58
CA VAL A 35 5.68 -7.14 -19.63
C VAL A 35 6.57 -5.91 -19.53
N GLY A 36 7.89 -6.09 -19.40
CA GLY A 36 8.84 -4.98 -19.31
C GLY A 36 8.83 -4.08 -20.53
N SER A 37 8.78 -4.65 -21.73
CA SER A 37 8.72 -3.88 -22.99
C SER A 37 7.39 -3.17 -23.16
N LEU A 38 6.27 -3.82 -22.74
CA LEU A 38 4.96 -3.20 -22.76
C LEU A 38 4.89 -2.02 -21.78
N ARG A 39 5.44 -2.16 -20.58
CA ARG A 39 5.55 -1.08 -19.60
C ARG A 39 6.37 0.08 -20.16
N ALA A 40 7.56 -0.17 -20.68
CA ALA A 40 8.43 0.84 -21.28
C ALA A 40 7.75 1.60 -22.42
N ARG A 41 6.97 0.89 -23.26
CA ARG A 41 6.20 1.49 -24.35
C ARG A 41 5.10 2.42 -23.84
N MET A 42 4.37 2.02 -22.79
CA MET A 42 3.39 2.88 -22.15
C MET A 42 4.04 4.13 -21.54
N ASP A 43 5.18 3.97 -20.86
CA ASP A 43 5.89 5.08 -20.21
C ASP A 43 6.44 6.09 -21.21
N ALA A 44 6.94 5.63 -22.35
CA ALA A 44 7.47 6.49 -23.41
C ALA A 44 6.40 7.33 -24.13
N ASN A 45 5.13 6.87 -24.12
CA ASN A 45 4.08 7.50 -24.93
C ASN A 45 2.96 8.17 -24.12
N VAL A 46 2.80 7.79 -22.85
CA VAL A 46 1.74 8.32 -21.98
C VAL A 46 2.37 8.80 -20.67
N ALA A 47 2.40 10.12 -20.50
CA ALA A 47 2.89 10.72 -19.27
C ALA A 47 1.98 10.39 -18.09
N ARG A 48 2.54 10.18 -16.89
CA ARG A 48 1.78 9.89 -15.67
C ARG A 48 0.91 8.62 -15.83
N SER A 49 -0.30 8.62 -15.28
CA SER A 49 -1.27 7.49 -15.34
C SER A 49 -0.77 6.20 -14.70
N GLU A 50 0.03 6.31 -13.63
CA GLU A 50 0.71 5.17 -12.99
C GLU A 50 -0.28 4.09 -12.50
N VAL A 51 -1.45 4.51 -11.99
CA VAL A 51 -2.48 3.58 -11.53
C VAL A 51 -3.03 2.74 -12.70
N ALA A 52 -3.29 3.39 -13.85
CA ALA A 52 -3.78 2.71 -15.05
C ALA A 52 -2.72 1.78 -15.65
N LYS A 53 -1.46 2.23 -15.70
CA LYS A 53 -0.32 1.41 -16.17
C LYS A 53 -0.08 0.21 -15.27
N GLY A 54 -0.12 0.40 -13.94
CA GLY A 54 0.01 -0.70 -12.97
C GLY A 54 -1.10 -1.72 -13.09
N LEU A 55 -2.35 -1.29 -13.34
CA LEU A 55 -3.48 -2.18 -13.60
C LEU A 55 -3.23 -3.09 -14.82
N LEU A 56 -2.73 -2.50 -15.90
CA LEU A 56 -2.44 -3.22 -17.14
C LEU A 56 -1.22 -4.15 -17.00
N ASP A 57 -0.21 -3.73 -16.27
CA ASP A 57 0.96 -4.54 -15.91
C ASP A 57 0.52 -5.82 -15.16
N MET A 58 -0.31 -5.68 -14.14
CA MET A 58 -0.89 -6.81 -13.40
C MET A 58 -1.71 -7.72 -14.31
N ALA A 59 -2.51 -7.16 -15.23
CA ALA A 59 -3.29 -7.94 -16.18
C ALA A 59 -2.41 -8.73 -17.14
N CYS A 60 -1.27 -8.20 -17.58
CA CYS A 60 -0.31 -8.92 -18.41
C CYS A 60 0.31 -10.10 -17.66
N TYR A 61 0.69 -9.95 -16.39
CA TYR A 61 1.19 -11.06 -15.58
C TYR A 61 0.14 -12.14 -15.35
N ASP A 62 -1.13 -11.77 -15.09
CA ASP A 62 -2.22 -12.73 -14.94
C ASP A 62 -2.46 -13.50 -16.24
N LEU A 63 -2.52 -12.80 -17.38
CA LEU A 63 -2.72 -13.42 -18.69
C LEU A 63 -1.57 -14.36 -19.06
N ALA A 64 -0.32 -13.89 -18.92
CA ALA A 64 0.88 -14.69 -19.19
C ALA A 64 0.93 -15.94 -18.30
N GLY A 65 0.59 -15.80 -17.02
CA GLY A 65 0.49 -16.92 -16.09
C GLY A 65 -0.55 -17.96 -16.50
N ARG A 66 -1.74 -17.52 -16.90
CA ARG A 66 -2.80 -18.40 -17.41
C ARG A 66 -2.37 -19.15 -18.68
N ILE A 67 -1.74 -18.47 -19.62
CA ILE A 67 -1.22 -19.08 -20.85
C ILE A 67 -0.14 -20.11 -20.54
N ALA A 68 0.78 -19.80 -19.64
CA ALA A 68 1.91 -20.65 -19.28
C ALA A 68 1.55 -21.78 -18.28
N GLY A 69 0.37 -21.74 -17.67
CA GLY A 69 0.01 -22.62 -16.56
C GLY A 69 0.87 -22.39 -15.30
N ARG A 70 1.36 -21.15 -15.11
CA ARG A 70 2.26 -20.75 -14.01
C ARG A 70 1.67 -19.58 -13.22
N SER A 71 2.04 -19.51 -11.95
CA SER A 71 1.66 -18.35 -11.13
C SER A 71 2.42 -17.07 -11.55
N ALA A 72 1.84 -15.90 -11.29
CA ALA A 72 2.53 -14.63 -11.49
C ALA A 72 3.84 -14.57 -10.68
N CYS A 73 3.85 -15.13 -9.47
CA CYS A 73 5.04 -15.25 -8.65
C CYS A 73 6.18 -15.98 -9.37
N GLU A 74 5.90 -17.09 -10.05
CA GLU A 74 6.91 -17.84 -10.82
C GLU A 74 7.40 -17.04 -12.03
N LEU A 75 6.54 -16.27 -12.67
CA LEU A 75 6.93 -15.40 -13.79
C LEU A 75 7.78 -14.21 -13.32
N MET A 76 7.60 -13.79 -12.07
CA MET A 76 8.36 -12.68 -11.45
C MET A 76 9.69 -13.12 -10.82
N GLY A 77 10.13 -14.36 -11.03
CA GLY A 77 11.42 -14.85 -10.54
C GLY A 77 11.33 -15.90 -9.45
N GLY A 78 10.13 -16.30 -9.07
CA GLY A 78 9.90 -17.39 -8.12
C GLY A 78 9.48 -16.93 -6.73
N ARG A 79 9.33 -17.91 -5.85
CA ARG A 79 8.79 -17.75 -4.52
C ARG A 79 9.88 -17.35 -3.53
N GLY A 80 9.81 -16.16 -2.98
CA GLY A 80 10.78 -15.67 -1.99
C GLY A 80 10.47 -16.11 -0.56
N ALA A 81 9.19 -16.41 -0.26
CA ALA A 81 8.74 -16.86 1.05
C ALA A 81 7.48 -17.73 0.92
N ASP A 82 7.31 -18.69 1.82
CA ASP A 82 6.12 -19.54 1.86
C ASP A 82 4.96 -18.84 2.58
N GLU A 83 5.28 -18.01 3.57
CA GLU A 83 4.33 -17.22 4.35
C GLU A 83 4.72 -15.76 4.36
N LEU A 84 3.73 -14.88 4.25
CA LEU A 84 3.89 -13.44 4.37
C LEU A 84 3.12 -12.97 5.62
N PRO A 85 3.81 -12.46 6.65
CA PRO A 85 3.13 -11.91 7.81
C PRO A 85 2.33 -10.66 7.42
N LEU A 86 1.06 -10.65 7.81
CA LEU A 86 0.17 -9.52 7.54
C LEU A 86 0.24 -8.49 8.68
N ALA A 87 0.12 -7.23 8.31
CA ALA A 87 -0.08 -6.14 9.25
C ALA A 87 -1.57 -5.78 9.33
N ALA A 88 -2.12 -5.65 10.53
CA ALA A 88 -3.44 -5.07 10.71
C ALA A 88 -3.38 -3.56 10.45
N LEU A 89 -4.22 -3.08 9.56
CA LEU A 89 -4.41 -1.65 9.36
C LEU A 89 -5.40 -1.16 10.43
N ILE A 90 -4.96 -0.21 11.26
CA ILE A 90 -5.77 0.47 12.24
C ILE A 90 -6.11 1.85 11.67
N PRO A 91 -7.36 2.09 11.25
CA PRO A 91 -7.78 3.34 10.65
C PRO A 91 -7.68 4.50 11.65
N LEU A 92 -7.65 5.72 11.13
CA LEU A 92 -7.58 6.93 11.92
C LEU A 92 -8.85 7.11 12.74
N ASP A 93 -8.71 7.19 14.07
CA ASP A 93 -9.78 7.41 15.03
C ASP A 93 -9.19 7.95 16.33
N ASP A 94 -9.97 8.06 17.41
CA ASP A 94 -9.45 8.33 18.73
C ASP A 94 -8.58 7.19 19.29
N ALA A 95 -7.73 7.50 20.26
CA ALA A 95 -6.75 6.54 20.78
C ALA A 95 -7.39 5.28 21.40
N ASP A 96 -8.55 5.42 22.04
CA ASP A 96 -9.25 4.29 22.70
C ASP A 96 -9.85 3.34 21.67
N SER A 97 -10.51 3.89 20.64
CA SER A 97 -11.05 3.15 19.50
C SER A 97 -9.95 2.39 18.75
N MET A 98 -8.86 3.09 18.42
CA MET A 98 -7.70 2.50 17.71
C MET A 98 -7.05 1.38 18.53
N THR A 99 -6.86 1.57 19.83
CA THR A 99 -6.30 0.57 20.74
C THR A 99 -7.22 -0.64 20.88
N THR A 100 -8.51 -0.43 21.03
CA THR A 100 -9.52 -1.51 21.11
C THR A 100 -9.48 -2.38 19.85
N MET A 101 -9.43 -1.76 18.69
CA MET A 101 -9.31 -2.46 17.40
C MET A 101 -8.00 -3.25 17.32
N ALA A 102 -6.87 -2.64 17.67
CA ALA A 102 -5.57 -3.30 17.66
C ALA A 102 -5.53 -4.52 18.58
N LEU A 103 -6.11 -4.44 19.79
CA LEU A 103 -6.26 -5.56 20.71
C LEU A 103 -7.15 -6.68 20.13
N ALA A 104 -8.20 -6.34 19.38
CA ALA A 104 -9.03 -7.34 18.71
C ALA A 104 -8.22 -8.12 17.66
N PHE A 105 -7.41 -7.45 16.85
CA PHE A 105 -6.50 -8.11 15.91
C PHE A 105 -5.40 -8.91 16.62
N GLN A 106 -4.86 -8.43 17.75
CA GLN A 106 -3.86 -9.17 18.53
C GLN A 106 -4.43 -10.50 19.03
N ARG A 107 -5.68 -10.51 19.53
CA ARG A 107 -6.36 -11.73 19.94
C ARG A 107 -6.56 -12.74 18.83
N SER A 108 -6.65 -12.28 17.56
CA SER A 108 -6.72 -13.16 16.39
C SER A 108 -5.33 -13.59 15.87
N GLY A 109 -4.26 -13.26 16.59
CA GLY A 109 -2.90 -13.70 16.27
C GLY A 109 -2.03 -12.69 15.51
N THR A 110 -2.56 -11.50 15.18
CA THR A 110 -1.78 -10.46 14.53
C THR A 110 -0.66 -9.94 15.45
N ARG A 111 0.52 -9.72 14.90
CA ARG A 111 1.71 -9.22 15.61
C ARG A 111 2.22 -7.88 15.09
N THR A 112 1.80 -7.47 13.90
CA THR A 112 2.22 -6.21 13.27
C THR A 112 1.00 -5.31 13.06
N PHE A 113 1.10 -4.07 13.49
CA PHE A 113 0.00 -3.10 13.46
C PHE A 113 0.48 -1.83 12.74
N ARG A 114 -0.29 -1.38 11.76
CA ARG A 114 -0.06 -0.13 11.04
C ARG A 114 -1.08 0.90 11.50
N LEU A 115 -0.64 1.82 12.34
CA LEU A 115 -1.47 2.89 12.89
C LEU A 115 -1.56 4.05 11.92
N LYS A 116 -2.75 4.47 11.55
CA LYS A 116 -2.97 5.71 10.81
C LYS A 116 -2.89 6.89 11.78
N LEU A 117 -2.07 7.88 11.44
CA LEU A 117 -1.79 9.07 12.24
C LEU A 117 -1.90 10.32 11.37
N GLY A 118 -1.70 11.51 11.95
CA GLY A 118 -1.70 12.77 11.20
C GLY A 118 -2.76 13.76 11.68
N THR A 119 -3.20 13.66 12.93
CA THR A 119 -4.17 14.58 13.54
C THR A 119 -3.52 15.62 14.48
N GLY A 120 -2.19 15.59 14.58
CA GLY A 120 -1.39 16.51 15.41
C GLY A 120 -0.46 15.75 16.34
N LEU A 121 0.71 16.35 16.64
CA LEU A 121 1.81 15.72 17.38
C LEU A 121 1.37 15.06 18.70
N GLU A 122 0.59 15.76 19.51
CA GLU A 122 0.15 15.24 20.81
C GLU A 122 -0.90 14.13 20.69
N ALA A 123 -1.82 14.23 19.72
CA ALA A 123 -2.81 13.18 19.46
C ALA A 123 -2.12 11.92 18.95
N ASP A 124 -1.22 12.06 17.97
CA ASP A 124 -0.45 10.94 17.41
C ASP A 124 0.41 10.26 18.47
N ARG A 125 1.11 11.05 19.29
CA ARG A 125 1.90 10.53 20.40
C ARG A 125 1.05 9.74 21.41
N ARG A 126 -0.15 10.23 21.73
CA ARG A 126 -1.09 9.53 22.61
C ARG A 126 -1.50 8.18 22.02
N VAL A 127 -1.89 8.15 20.75
CA VAL A 127 -2.27 6.91 20.04
C VAL A 127 -1.15 5.88 20.12
N VAL A 128 0.08 6.27 19.77
CA VAL A 128 1.23 5.36 19.76
C VAL A 128 1.58 4.88 21.15
N ALA A 129 1.59 5.78 22.15
CA ALA A 129 1.87 5.43 23.54
C ALA A 129 0.86 4.41 24.10
N GLN A 130 -0.42 4.67 23.89
CA GLN A 130 -1.50 3.81 24.36
C GLN A 130 -1.51 2.46 23.63
N ALA A 131 -1.30 2.44 22.33
CA ALA A 131 -1.18 1.21 21.56
C ALA A 131 0.01 0.37 22.04
N ARG A 132 1.18 0.98 22.29
CA ARG A 132 2.36 0.28 22.81
C ARG A 132 2.11 -0.29 24.20
N GLU A 133 1.51 0.49 25.11
CA GLU A 133 1.15 0.03 26.45
C GLU A 133 0.22 -1.18 26.41
N ALA A 134 -0.83 -1.10 25.59
CA ALA A 134 -1.85 -2.13 25.50
C ALA A 134 -1.37 -3.42 24.78
N LEU A 135 -0.63 -3.29 23.70
CA LEU A 135 -0.16 -4.41 22.88
C LEU A 135 1.09 -5.10 23.42
N GLY A 136 1.82 -4.41 24.30
CA GLY A 136 3.08 -4.90 24.86
C GLY A 136 4.30 -4.70 23.94
N PRO A 137 5.51 -5.03 24.44
CA PRO A 137 6.78 -4.73 23.76
C PRO A 137 6.99 -5.56 22.48
N GLU A 138 6.41 -6.75 22.39
CA GLU A 138 6.59 -7.69 21.27
C GLU A 138 5.76 -7.32 20.03
N ALA A 139 4.80 -6.41 20.16
CA ALA A 139 4.02 -5.95 19.02
C ALA A 139 4.87 -5.05 18.12
N ARG A 140 4.86 -5.33 16.81
CA ARG A 140 5.52 -4.50 15.82
C ARG A 140 4.59 -3.36 15.41
N LEU A 141 5.02 -2.12 15.65
CA LEU A 141 4.24 -0.93 15.35
C LEU A 141 4.81 -0.20 14.15
N ARG A 142 3.98 0.03 13.15
CA ARG A 142 4.26 0.91 12.01
C ARG A 142 3.29 2.07 12.05
N VAL A 143 3.73 3.22 11.55
CA VAL A 143 2.91 4.43 11.47
C VAL A 143 2.78 4.91 10.04
N ASP A 144 1.66 5.54 9.72
CA ASP A 144 1.39 6.06 8.39
C ASP A 144 0.60 7.37 8.50
N TYR A 145 1.25 8.45 8.14
CA TYR A 145 0.70 9.80 8.17
C TYR A 145 -0.08 10.19 6.91
N ASN A 146 -0.03 9.39 5.86
CA ASN A 146 -0.74 9.67 4.60
C ASN A 146 -0.60 11.13 4.11
N GLN A 147 0.61 11.66 4.08
CA GLN A 147 0.90 13.04 3.63
C GLN A 147 0.25 14.15 4.50
N ALA A 148 -0.13 13.85 5.75
CA ALA A 148 -0.78 14.81 6.64
C ALA A 148 0.16 15.95 7.08
N TYR A 149 1.47 15.74 7.05
CA TYR A 149 2.48 16.68 7.54
C TYR A 149 3.42 17.16 6.44
N ALA A 150 3.87 18.42 6.55
CA ALA A 150 5.05 18.88 5.83
C ALA A 150 6.32 18.18 6.38
N VAL A 151 7.42 18.23 5.62
CA VAL A 151 8.64 17.48 5.94
C VAL A 151 9.13 17.74 7.38
N ASP A 152 9.26 19.02 7.77
CA ASP A 152 9.75 19.38 9.11
C ASP A 152 8.79 18.95 10.23
N GLU A 153 7.49 18.95 9.96
CA GLU A 153 6.49 18.46 10.91
C GLU A 153 6.54 16.93 11.04
N ALA A 154 6.70 16.23 9.91
CA ALA A 154 6.84 14.79 9.91
C ALA A 154 8.07 14.33 10.69
N VAL A 155 9.21 15.03 10.55
CA VAL A 155 10.43 14.75 11.33
C VAL A 155 10.14 14.87 12.82
N ARG A 156 9.56 16.00 13.26
CA ARG A 156 9.18 16.20 14.68
C ARG A 156 8.18 15.15 15.18
N ALA A 157 7.22 14.77 14.34
CA ALA A 157 6.23 13.74 14.68
C ALA A 157 6.90 12.38 14.89
N ILE A 158 7.82 11.99 14.02
CA ILE A 158 8.58 10.74 14.14
C ILE A 158 9.46 10.77 15.41
N GLU A 159 10.21 11.83 15.62
CA GLU A 159 11.06 12.00 16.83
C GLU A 159 10.25 11.85 18.12
N ALA A 160 9.04 12.42 18.18
CA ALA A 160 8.18 12.37 19.34
C ALA A 160 7.69 10.95 19.70
N ILE A 161 7.65 10.04 18.71
CA ILE A 161 7.15 8.67 18.89
C ILE A 161 8.24 7.60 18.87
N THR A 162 9.46 7.91 18.44
CA THR A 162 10.59 6.96 18.32
C THR A 162 10.83 6.16 19.61
N ARG A 163 10.69 6.80 20.77
CA ARG A 163 10.86 6.17 22.09
C ARG A 163 9.88 5.01 22.37
N PHE A 164 8.81 4.89 21.60
CA PHE A 164 7.83 3.82 21.76
C PHE A 164 8.17 2.58 20.90
N GLY A 165 9.35 2.51 20.29
CA GLY A 165 9.81 1.34 19.54
C GLY A 165 8.99 1.12 18.25
N ILE A 166 8.99 2.12 17.38
CA ILE A 166 8.39 2.03 16.04
C ILE A 166 9.37 1.32 15.10
N ASP A 167 8.84 0.44 14.22
CA ASP A 167 9.61 -0.27 13.18
C ASP A 167 9.84 0.61 11.95
#